data_8a6ef8d1505072baada9f3d28c8bb2f3
#
_entry.id   8a6ef8d1505072baada9f3d28c8bb2f3
#
_cell.length_a   1.000
_cell.length_b   1.000
_cell.length_c   1.000
_cell.angle_alpha   90.00
_cell.angle_beta   90.00
_cell.angle_gamma   90.00
#
_symmetry.space_group_name_H-M   'P 1'
#
loop_
_entity.id
_entity.type
_entity.pdbx_description
1 polymer ?
#
loop_
_entity_poly.entity_id
_entity_poly.type
_entity_poly.pdbx_seq_one_letter_code
_entity_poly.pdbx_strand_id
1 'polypeptide(L)'
;EPYRRQRQMCIRDRYNSVPMFQQVGSSAYKEGLENTLALDEHFGHPHRNFHSIHVGGTNGKGSCSHTLAAILQEAGYRVGLYTSPHLVDFRERIRINGQPIPEEYVVRFVEKERDFFEPLHPSFFELTTAMAFRYFADEHVDVAVIEVGLGGRLDCTNIVHPDLCIITNISFDHTQFLGNTLEKIAGEKAGIIKSGIPVVIGETTPETKPVFAKKAREVGAPILFAEEDEKDDYPGLECELKGLYQTKNTRTLLTAIPELRKAGYNLSEQAVRSGFAHVCELTGLMGRWQKLQDAPTL
;
A
#
# COMPACT_ATOMS: atom_id res chain seq x y z
N GLU A 1 13.36 -32.22 4.80
CA GLU A 1 12.27 -31.91 5.75
C GLU A 1 12.76 -31.25 7.07
N PRO A 2 13.70 -31.78 7.86
CA PRO A 2 14.17 -31.12 9.09
C PRO A 2 14.83 -29.76 8.84
N TYR A 3 15.60 -29.61 7.77
CA TYR A 3 16.28 -28.37 7.38
C TYR A 3 15.29 -27.25 6.99
N ARG A 4 14.17 -27.62 6.37
CA ARG A 4 13.11 -26.66 5.98
C ARG A 4 12.35 -26.15 7.21
N ARG A 5 12.03 -27.03 8.18
CA ARG A 5 11.40 -26.66 9.46
C ARG A 5 12.34 -25.81 10.32
N GLN A 6 13.62 -26.13 10.36
CA GLN A 6 14.61 -25.37 11.12
C GLN A 6 14.84 -23.99 10.51
N ARG A 7 14.80 -23.86 9.17
CA ARG A 7 14.88 -22.59 8.45
C ARG A 7 13.63 -21.72 8.68
N GLN A 8 12.43 -22.31 8.63
CA GLN A 8 11.17 -21.62 8.95
C GLN A 8 11.12 -21.17 10.41
N MET A 9 11.61 -21.96 11.37
CA MET A 9 11.77 -21.56 12.76
C MET A 9 12.74 -20.37 12.88
N CYS A 10 13.88 -20.40 12.22
CA CYS A 10 14.85 -19.29 12.23
C CYS A 10 14.27 -17.98 11.68
N ILE A 11 13.48 -18.02 10.61
CA ILE A 11 12.83 -16.83 10.05
C ILE A 11 11.79 -16.32 11.05
N ARG A 12 10.96 -17.20 11.57
CA ARG A 12 9.90 -16.88 12.52
C ARG A 12 10.47 -16.32 13.84
N ASP A 13 11.54 -16.91 14.37
CA ASP A 13 12.19 -16.46 15.60
C ASP A 13 12.95 -15.14 15.41
N ARG A 14 13.57 -14.93 14.25
CA ARG A 14 14.30 -13.69 13.97
C ARG A 14 13.40 -12.51 13.64
N TYR A 15 12.25 -12.74 12.98
CA TYR A 15 11.22 -11.72 12.78
C TYR A 15 10.40 -11.45 14.04
N ASN A 16 10.18 -12.46 14.89
CA ASN A 16 9.50 -12.28 16.18
C ASN A 16 10.35 -11.49 17.20
N SER A 17 11.66 -11.28 16.95
CA SER A 17 12.49 -10.41 17.78
C SER A 17 12.21 -8.91 17.54
N VAL A 18 11.56 -8.54 16.43
CA VAL A 18 11.18 -7.16 16.13
C VAL A 18 9.70 -6.97 16.46
N PRO A 19 9.34 -6.06 17.39
CA PRO A 19 7.97 -5.91 17.86
C PRO A 19 7.03 -5.51 16.73
N MET A 20 6.00 -6.35 16.47
CA MET A 20 4.93 -6.03 15.53
C MET A 20 3.80 -5.30 16.25
N PHE A 21 3.25 -4.25 15.64
CA PHE A 21 2.11 -3.50 16.17
C PHE A 21 0.91 -4.41 16.54
N GLN A 22 0.66 -5.44 15.75
CA GLN A 22 -0.41 -6.43 16.00
C GLN A 22 -0.20 -7.26 17.27
N GLN A 23 1.07 -7.42 17.72
CA GLN A 23 1.41 -8.22 18.91
C GLN A 23 1.57 -7.37 20.15
N VAL A 24 2.16 -6.19 20.06
CA VAL A 24 2.53 -5.34 21.19
C VAL A 24 1.80 -3.98 21.19
N GLY A 25 0.93 -3.72 20.22
CA GLY A 25 0.12 -2.51 20.15
C GLY A 25 0.94 -1.23 20.00
N SER A 26 0.54 -0.20 20.75
CA SER A 26 1.12 1.16 20.63
C SER A 26 2.63 1.23 20.90
N SER A 27 3.20 0.31 21.66
CA SER A 27 4.64 0.30 21.95
C SER A 27 5.52 -0.03 20.76
N ALA A 28 4.96 -0.60 19.67
CA ALA A 28 5.68 -0.83 18.42
C ALA A 28 5.76 0.41 17.53
N TYR A 29 4.94 1.44 17.80
CA TYR A 29 4.94 2.67 17.01
C TYR A 29 6.11 3.56 17.44
N LYS A 30 6.95 3.93 16.47
CA LYS A 30 7.98 4.95 16.64
C LYS A 30 7.56 6.18 15.88
N GLU A 31 7.54 7.31 16.57
CA GLU A 31 7.25 8.60 15.94
C GLU A 31 8.50 9.10 15.22
N GLY A 32 8.33 9.56 13.99
CA GLY A 32 9.43 10.09 13.17
C GLY A 32 9.80 9.19 12.00
N LEU A 33 10.70 9.68 11.16
CA LEU A 33 11.19 9.00 9.95
C LEU A 33 12.72 8.76 9.99
N GLU A 34 13.37 9.00 11.11
CA GLU A 34 14.83 8.97 11.23
C GLU A 34 15.38 7.60 10.83
N ASN A 35 14.84 6.51 11.37
CA ASN A 35 15.26 5.16 11.02
C ASN A 35 14.94 4.83 9.55
N THR A 36 13.75 5.26 9.08
CA THR A 36 13.36 5.05 7.68
C THR A 36 14.33 5.74 6.72
N LEU A 37 14.72 6.99 7.02
CA LEU A 37 15.68 7.74 6.21
C LEU A 37 17.08 7.13 6.27
N ALA A 38 17.52 6.68 7.44
CA ALA A 38 18.82 6.00 7.59
C ALA A 38 18.87 4.69 6.79
N LEU A 39 17.81 3.89 6.83
CA LEU A 39 17.68 2.67 6.03
C LEU A 39 17.64 2.98 4.53
N ASP A 40 16.89 4.00 4.13
CA ASP A 40 16.79 4.42 2.73
C ASP A 40 18.14 4.90 2.17
N GLU A 41 18.88 5.68 2.94
CA GLU A 41 20.23 6.14 2.57
C GLU A 41 21.21 4.96 2.47
N HIS A 42 21.21 4.05 3.46
CA HIS A 42 22.04 2.86 3.46
C HIS A 42 21.83 1.99 2.21
N PHE A 43 20.58 1.85 1.76
CA PHE A 43 20.25 1.10 0.55
C PHE A 43 20.39 1.90 -0.76
N GLY A 44 20.85 3.14 -0.69
CA GLY A 44 21.06 3.99 -1.87
C GLY A 44 19.76 4.50 -2.51
N HIS A 45 18.75 4.79 -1.68
CA HIS A 45 17.45 5.33 -2.09
C HIS A 45 16.70 4.44 -3.10
N PRO A 46 16.42 3.18 -2.78
CA PRO A 46 15.85 2.21 -3.72
C PRO A 46 14.50 2.63 -4.27
N HIS A 47 13.71 3.40 -3.51
CA HIS A 47 12.42 3.94 -3.93
C HIS A 47 12.49 4.86 -5.15
N ARG A 48 13.69 5.31 -5.57
CA ARG A 48 13.90 6.15 -6.77
C ARG A 48 14.08 5.36 -8.04
N ASN A 49 14.17 4.03 -7.96
CA ASN A 49 14.46 3.15 -9.10
C ASN A 49 13.19 2.59 -9.76
N PHE A 50 12.01 2.97 -9.31
CA PHE A 50 10.74 2.55 -9.87
C PHE A 50 9.68 3.66 -9.69
N HIS A 51 8.68 3.65 -10.57
CA HIS A 51 7.49 4.48 -10.41
C HIS A 51 6.64 4.02 -9.23
N SER A 52 5.87 4.90 -8.61
CA SER A 52 5.03 4.51 -7.48
C SER A 52 3.66 5.17 -7.48
N ILE A 53 2.69 4.47 -6.90
CA ILE A 53 1.35 4.97 -6.60
C ILE A 53 1.13 4.77 -5.11
N HIS A 54 0.80 5.84 -4.39
CA HIS A 54 0.73 5.84 -2.95
C HIS A 54 -0.71 5.87 -2.45
N VAL A 55 -1.13 4.83 -1.72
CA VAL A 55 -2.52 4.60 -1.33
C VAL A 55 -2.68 4.72 0.19
N GLY A 56 -3.34 5.79 0.63
CA GLY A 56 -3.72 6.04 2.02
C GLY A 56 -5.22 5.94 2.26
N GLY A 57 -5.63 6.16 3.51
CA GLY A 57 -7.03 6.13 3.93
C GLY A 57 -7.24 5.34 5.21
N THR A 58 -8.48 5.24 5.68
CA THR A 58 -8.82 4.39 6.84
C THR A 58 -9.18 2.99 6.36
N ASN A 59 -10.21 2.85 5.56
CA ASN A 59 -10.68 1.58 5.01
C ASN A 59 -10.49 1.54 3.49
N GLY A 60 -10.44 0.35 2.90
CA GLY A 60 -10.38 0.17 1.45
C GLY A 60 -8.98 0.28 0.83
N LYS A 61 -7.94 0.69 1.58
CA LYS A 61 -6.56 0.80 1.07
C LYS A 61 -6.10 -0.47 0.37
N GLY A 62 -6.14 -1.61 1.07
CA GLY A 62 -5.72 -2.91 0.52
C GLY A 62 -6.53 -3.31 -0.72
N SER A 63 -7.87 -3.15 -0.70
CA SER A 63 -8.71 -3.43 -1.87
C SER A 63 -8.32 -2.56 -3.07
N CYS A 64 -8.16 -1.25 -2.85
CA CYS A 64 -7.71 -0.33 -3.91
C CYS A 64 -6.30 -0.69 -4.41
N SER A 65 -5.37 -0.98 -3.52
CA SER A 65 -3.99 -1.32 -3.87
C SER A 65 -3.93 -2.61 -4.70
N HIS A 66 -4.65 -3.65 -4.30
CA HIS A 66 -4.69 -4.91 -5.04
C HIS A 66 -5.38 -4.75 -6.40
N THR A 67 -6.54 -4.08 -6.46
CA THR A 67 -7.25 -3.86 -7.74
C THR A 67 -6.38 -3.03 -8.70
N LEU A 68 -5.69 -2.00 -8.20
CA LEU A 68 -4.81 -1.19 -9.02
C LEU A 68 -3.60 -1.98 -9.53
N ALA A 69 -3.01 -2.82 -8.66
CA ALA A 69 -1.92 -3.71 -9.04
C ALA A 69 -2.38 -4.72 -10.13
N ALA A 70 -3.59 -5.26 -10.03
CA ALA A 70 -4.17 -6.14 -11.04
C ALA A 70 -4.33 -5.42 -12.39
N ILE A 71 -4.87 -4.19 -12.40
CA ILE A 71 -5.02 -3.38 -13.62
C ILE A 71 -3.66 -3.12 -14.28
N LEU A 72 -2.64 -2.77 -13.49
CA LEU A 72 -1.29 -2.52 -14.00
C LEU A 72 -0.63 -3.80 -14.55
N GLN A 73 -0.85 -4.96 -13.92
CA GLN A 73 -0.39 -6.25 -14.43
C GLN A 73 -1.04 -6.60 -15.77
N GLU A 74 -2.36 -6.42 -15.90
CA GLU A 74 -3.10 -6.62 -17.15
C GLU A 74 -2.66 -5.66 -18.25
N ALA A 75 -2.15 -4.47 -17.88
CA ALA A 75 -1.55 -3.53 -18.80
C ALA A 75 -0.11 -3.90 -19.20
N GLY A 76 0.45 -4.99 -18.66
CA GLY A 76 1.76 -5.53 -19.01
C GLY A 76 2.93 -5.00 -18.19
N TYR A 77 2.70 -4.24 -17.11
CA TYR A 77 3.74 -3.77 -16.21
C TYR A 77 4.22 -4.87 -15.26
N ARG A 78 5.49 -4.81 -14.88
CA ARG A 78 6.04 -5.56 -13.74
C ARG A 78 5.73 -4.79 -12.46
N VAL A 79 4.77 -5.28 -11.68
CA VAL A 79 4.15 -4.52 -10.59
C VAL A 79 4.63 -5.00 -9.25
N GLY A 80 5.26 -4.10 -8.48
CA GLY A 80 5.44 -4.25 -7.03
C GLY A 80 4.15 -3.90 -6.28
N LEU A 81 3.83 -4.66 -5.24
CA LEU A 81 2.70 -4.40 -4.37
C LEU A 81 3.15 -4.52 -2.91
N TYR A 82 3.02 -3.42 -2.16
CA TYR A 82 3.30 -3.36 -0.73
C TYR A 82 2.01 -3.06 0.03
N THR A 83 1.58 -4.01 0.87
CA THR A 83 0.31 -3.93 1.62
C THR A 83 0.46 -4.35 3.07
N SER A 84 -0.51 -3.97 3.93
CA SER A 84 -0.56 -4.36 5.34
C SER A 84 -1.98 -4.35 5.90
N PRO A 85 -2.27 -5.17 6.91
CA PRO A 85 -1.44 -6.25 7.47
C PRO A 85 -1.48 -7.52 6.61
N HIS A 86 -0.66 -8.52 6.94
CA HIS A 86 -0.78 -9.89 6.40
C HIS A 86 -1.79 -10.72 7.21
N LEU A 87 -2.28 -11.80 6.64
CA LEU A 87 -3.21 -12.72 7.29
C LEU A 87 -2.53 -13.99 7.81
N VAL A 88 -1.66 -14.59 7.04
CA VAL A 88 -1.01 -15.89 7.32
C VAL A 88 0.51 -15.78 7.32
N ASP A 89 1.07 -15.22 6.24
CA ASP A 89 2.51 -15.13 6.02
C ASP A 89 2.92 -13.67 5.80
N PHE A 90 3.95 -13.21 6.52
CA PHE A 90 4.39 -11.83 6.39
C PHE A 90 4.79 -11.45 4.96
N ARG A 91 5.22 -12.43 4.13
CA ARG A 91 5.60 -12.24 2.72
C ARG A 91 4.43 -11.77 1.85
N GLU A 92 3.20 -11.93 2.31
CA GLU A 92 2.00 -11.35 1.69
C GLU A 92 2.09 -9.84 1.54
N ARG A 93 2.86 -9.18 2.42
CA ARG A 93 3.05 -7.72 2.40
C ARG A 93 3.86 -7.22 1.21
N ILE A 94 4.69 -8.07 0.61
CA ILE A 94 5.63 -7.70 -0.45
C ILE A 94 5.45 -8.68 -1.60
N ARG A 95 4.89 -8.22 -2.70
CA ARG A 95 4.61 -9.05 -3.88
C ARG A 95 5.14 -8.39 -5.15
N ILE A 96 5.51 -9.22 -6.13
CA ILE A 96 5.75 -8.78 -7.51
C ILE A 96 4.89 -9.66 -8.41
N ASN A 97 4.02 -9.05 -9.23
CA ASN A 97 3.06 -9.75 -10.08
C ASN A 97 2.32 -10.87 -9.33
N GLY A 98 1.77 -10.54 -8.16
CA GLY A 98 1.02 -11.45 -7.30
C GLY A 98 1.86 -12.46 -6.50
N GLN A 99 3.12 -12.66 -6.86
CA GLN A 99 4.01 -13.60 -6.16
C GLN A 99 4.64 -12.96 -4.93
N PRO A 100 4.51 -13.55 -3.74
CA PRO A 100 5.14 -13.04 -2.53
C PRO A 100 6.66 -13.10 -2.64
N ILE A 101 7.34 -12.19 -1.96
CA ILE A 101 8.79 -12.15 -1.85
C ILE A 101 9.37 -13.52 -1.47
N PRO A 102 10.41 -14.03 -2.16
CA PRO A 102 11.02 -15.32 -1.85
C PRO A 102 11.58 -15.37 -0.43
N GLU A 103 11.42 -16.50 0.25
CA GLU A 103 11.94 -16.72 1.58
C GLU A 103 13.46 -16.53 1.64
N GLU A 104 14.16 -16.99 0.61
CA GLU A 104 15.60 -16.86 0.48
C GLU A 104 16.05 -15.39 0.38
N TYR A 105 15.25 -14.52 -0.27
CA TYR A 105 15.55 -13.10 -0.30
C TYR A 105 15.45 -12.48 1.08
N VAL A 106 14.39 -12.80 1.81
CA VAL A 106 14.17 -12.31 3.18
C VAL A 106 15.32 -12.72 4.11
N VAL A 107 15.71 -14.00 4.08
CA VAL A 107 16.82 -14.52 4.89
C VAL A 107 18.12 -13.78 4.56
N ARG A 108 18.44 -13.71 3.27
CA ARG A 108 19.65 -13.03 2.80
C ARG A 108 19.68 -11.56 3.18
N PHE A 109 18.56 -10.85 3.05
CA PHE A 109 18.44 -9.45 3.45
C PHE A 109 18.74 -9.27 4.93
N VAL A 110 18.08 -10.05 5.80
CA VAL A 110 18.27 -9.97 7.25
C VAL A 110 19.69 -10.33 7.64
N GLU A 111 20.26 -11.40 7.09
CA GLU A 111 21.62 -11.85 7.44
C GLU A 111 22.69 -10.85 7.00
N LYS A 112 22.55 -10.29 5.80
CA LYS A 112 23.53 -9.37 5.23
C LYS A 112 23.50 -7.98 5.88
N GLU A 113 22.32 -7.48 6.19
CA GLU A 113 22.13 -6.09 6.62
C GLU A 113 21.99 -5.93 8.15
N ARG A 114 22.06 -7.05 8.89
CA ARG A 114 21.86 -7.10 10.34
C ARG A 114 22.77 -6.10 11.10
N ASP A 115 24.06 -6.10 10.79
CA ASP A 115 25.05 -5.27 11.50
C ASP A 115 24.73 -3.77 11.34
N PHE A 116 24.05 -3.39 10.26
CA PHE A 116 23.60 -2.03 10.05
C PHE A 116 22.32 -1.71 10.80
N PHE A 117 21.27 -2.53 10.64
CA PHE A 117 19.97 -2.15 11.20
C PHE A 117 19.80 -2.49 12.69
N GLU A 118 20.54 -3.46 13.24
CA GLU A 118 20.38 -3.88 14.63
C GLU A 118 20.63 -2.72 15.63
N PRO A 119 21.68 -1.88 15.46
CA PRO A 119 21.89 -0.70 16.32
C PRO A 119 20.82 0.39 16.19
N LEU A 120 20.10 0.46 15.07
CA LEU A 120 19.01 1.42 14.86
C LEU A 120 17.73 1.00 15.60
N HIS A 121 17.64 -0.27 16.01
CA HIS A 121 16.43 -0.85 16.60
C HIS A 121 15.16 -0.51 15.82
N PRO A 122 15.09 -0.73 14.48
CA PRO A 122 13.93 -0.35 13.68
C PRO A 122 12.69 -1.10 14.15
N SER A 123 11.54 -0.48 13.96
CA SER A 123 10.26 -1.19 14.09
C SER A 123 10.11 -2.22 12.96
N PHE A 124 9.23 -3.20 13.17
CA PHE A 124 8.91 -4.19 12.14
C PHE A 124 8.48 -3.52 10.81
N PHE A 125 7.69 -2.44 10.89
CA PHE A 125 7.20 -1.77 9.70
C PHE A 125 8.30 -0.98 8.97
N GLU A 126 9.20 -0.31 9.69
CA GLU A 126 10.36 0.36 9.10
C GLU A 126 11.25 -0.62 8.33
N LEU A 127 11.59 -1.75 8.95
CA LEU A 127 12.45 -2.76 8.32
C LEU A 127 11.75 -3.44 7.13
N THR A 128 10.44 -3.73 7.24
CA THR A 128 9.68 -4.35 6.17
C THR A 128 9.52 -3.41 4.97
N THR A 129 9.31 -2.11 5.22
CA THR A 129 9.24 -1.08 4.16
C THR A 129 10.57 -0.96 3.42
N ALA A 130 11.68 -0.88 4.15
CA ALA A 130 13.02 -0.82 3.55
C ALA A 130 13.32 -2.08 2.69
N MET A 131 12.96 -3.26 3.20
CA MET A 131 13.09 -4.53 2.47
C MET A 131 12.24 -4.53 1.19
N ALA A 132 10.98 -4.06 1.27
CA ALA A 132 10.10 -3.99 0.11
C ALA A 132 10.69 -3.10 -0.99
N PHE A 133 11.13 -1.90 -0.65
CA PHE A 133 11.69 -0.97 -1.62
C PHE A 133 13.00 -1.50 -2.23
N ARG A 134 13.85 -2.10 -1.41
CA ARG A 134 15.08 -2.74 -1.88
C ARG A 134 14.77 -3.90 -2.83
N TYR A 135 13.81 -4.77 -2.49
CA TYR A 135 13.40 -5.89 -3.32
C TYR A 135 12.81 -5.42 -4.66
N PHE A 136 11.96 -4.39 -4.66
CA PHE A 136 11.40 -3.85 -5.89
C PHE A 136 12.47 -3.25 -6.82
N ALA A 137 13.46 -2.57 -6.24
CA ALA A 137 14.59 -2.04 -7.00
C ALA A 137 15.48 -3.15 -7.58
N ASP A 138 15.83 -4.16 -6.78
CA ASP A 138 16.66 -5.30 -7.21
C ASP A 138 15.98 -6.11 -8.33
N GLU A 139 14.65 -6.22 -8.28
CA GLU A 139 13.83 -6.93 -9.26
C GLU A 139 13.37 -6.06 -10.42
N HIS A 140 13.79 -4.81 -10.48
CA HIS A 140 13.48 -3.87 -11.57
C HIS A 140 11.98 -3.78 -11.88
N VAL A 141 11.14 -3.57 -10.86
CA VAL A 141 9.71 -3.34 -11.11
C VAL A 141 9.50 -2.03 -11.86
N ASP A 142 8.54 -2.00 -12.77
CA ASP A 142 8.19 -0.77 -13.51
C ASP A 142 7.49 0.21 -12.59
N VAL A 143 6.55 -0.28 -11.79
CA VAL A 143 5.73 0.50 -10.87
C VAL A 143 5.42 -0.28 -9.60
N ALA A 144 5.41 0.39 -8.45
CA ALA A 144 4.97 -0.17 -7.18
C ALA A 144 3.70 0.53 -6.68
N VAL A 145 2.68 -0.25 -6.32
CA VAL A 145 1.53 0.23 -5.56
C VAL A 145 1.85 0.05 -4.09
N ILE A 146 1.88 1.16 -3.36
CA ILE A 146 2.37 1.22 -1.98
C ILE A 146 1.24 1.66 -1.06
N GLU A 147 0.81 0.77 -0.18
CA GLU A 147 -0.18 1.06 0.86
C GLU A 147 0.48 1.70 2.08
N VAL A 148 -0.08 2.81 2.55
CA VAL A 148 0.27 3.46 3.82
C VAL A 148 -0.07 2.54 4.99
N GLY A 149 0.86 2.36 5.91
CA GLY A 149 0.64 1.55 7.10
C GLY A 149 -0.24 2.23 8.13
N LEU A 150 0.16 3.41 8.59
CA LEU A 150 -0.56 4.17 9.62
C LEU A 150 -0.47 5.69 9.36
N GLY A 151 -1.62 6.37 9.40
CA GLY A 151 -1.66 7.83 9.22
C GLY A 151 -1.34 8.24 7.80
N GLY A 152 -0.17 8.79 7.58
CA GLY A 152 0.34 9.22 6.27
C GLY A 152 1.60 10.09 6.41
N ARG A 153 1.51 11.23 7.09
CA ARG A 153 2.58 12.23 7.19
C ARG A 153 3.90 11.64 7.71
N LEU A 154 3.85 10.83 8.75
CA LEU A 154 5.01 10.17 9.39
C LEU A 154 5.05 8.66 9.12
N ASP A 155 4.33 8.18 8.10
CA ASP A 155 4.40 6.78 7.71
C ASP A 155 5.71 6.49 6.98
N CYS A 156 6.32 5.33 7.25
CA CYS A 156 7.58 4.91 6.64
C CYS A 156 7.53 4.89 5.12
N THR A 157 6.35 4.68 4.53
CA THR A 157 6.17 4.70 3.07
C THR A 157 6.22 6.11 2.49
N ASN A 158 6.08 7.17 3.31
CA ASN A 158 5.94 8.54 2.84
C ASN A 158 7.24 9.19 2.34
N ILE A 159 8.31 8.43 2.23
CA ILE A 159 9.56 8.87 1.58
C ILE A 159 9.48 8.81 0.04
N VAL A 160 8.49 8.12 -0.52
CA VAL A 160 8.30 8.01 -1.98
C VAL A 160 7.86 9.34 -2.61
N HIS A 161 8.15 9.49 -3.91
CA HIS A 161 7.64 10.56 -4.75
C HIS A 161 6.76 9.92 -5.85
N PRO A 162 5.46 9.69 -5.57
CA PRO A 162 4.61 8.91 -6.43
C PRO A 162 4.13 9.70 -7.66
N ASP A 163 3.65 8.99 -8.69
CA ASP A 163 2.99 9.59 -9.85
C ASP A 163 1.53 9.96 -9.53
N LEU A 164 0.93 9.30 -8.53
CA LEU A 164 -0.42 9.54 -8.05
C LEU A 164 -0.55 9.20 -6.58
N CYS A 165 -1.26 10.03 -5.83
CA CYS A 165 -1.72 9.73 -4.48
C CYS A 165 -3.21 9.38 -4.49
N ILE A 166 -3.61 8.40 -3.67
CA ILE A 166 -5.01 8.04 -3.45
C ILE A 166 -5.30 8.04 -1.96
N ILE A 167 -6.38 8.66 -1.53
CA ILE A 167 -6.88 8.59 -0.15
C ILE A 167 -8.31 8.07 -0.21
N THR A 168 -8.53 6.84 0.26
CA THR A 168 -9.80 6.12 0.06
C THR A 168 -10.96 6.72 0.84
N ASN A 169 -10.81 6.83 2.15
CA ASN A 169 -11.77 7.48 3.05
C ASN A 169 -11.16 7.86 4.39
N ILE A 170 -11.91 8.56 5.20
CA ILE A 170 -11.58 8.90 6.57
C ILE A 170 -12.69 8.40 7.49
N SER A 171 -12.31 7.65 8.51
CA SER A 171 -13.15 7.30 9.65
C SER A 171 -12.31 7.25 10.93
N PHE A 172 -12.96 7.17 12.08
CA PHE A 172 -12.26 7.03 13.34
C PHE A 172 -11.50 5.70 13.40
N ASP A 173 -10.18 5.80 13.47
CA ASP A 173 -9.28 4.68 13.62
C ASP A 173 -7.96 5.17 14.23
N HIS A 174 -7.31 4.35 15.04
CA HIS A 174 -6.03 4.70 15.68
C HIS A 174 -6.01 6.10 16.33
N THR A 175 -7.10 6.49 16.97
CA THR A 175 -7.32 7.85 17.49
C THR A 175 -6.27 8.28 18.52
N GLN A 176 -5.62 7.33 19.18
CA GLN A 176 -4.51 7.56 20.09
C GLN A 176 -3.25 8.16 19.39
N PHE A 177 -3.10 7.97 18.07
CA PHE A 177 -1.96 8.47 17.29
C PHE A 177 -2.36 9.57 16.31
N LEU A 178 -3.53 9.44 15.68
CA LEU A 178 -3.97 10.31 14.60
C LEU A 178 -4.85 11.46 15.08
N GLY A 179 -5.20 11.46 16.37
CA GLY A 179 -6.10 12.44 16.96
C GLY A 179 -7.55 11.97 17.02
N ASN A 180 -8.37 12.71 17.75
CA ASN A 180 -9.72 12.35 18.14
C ASN A 180 -10.83 13.05 17.34
N THR A 181 -10.48 13.67 16.21
CA THR A 181 -11.44 14.27 15.27
C THR A 181 -11.14 13.86 13.83
N LEU A 182 -12.16 13.87 12.97
CA LEU A 182 -12.00 13.52 11.55
C LEU A 182 -11.03 14.47 10.83
N GLU A 183 -11.02 15.75 11.20
CA GLU A 183 -10.10 16.75 10.62
C GLU A 183 -8.64 16.42 10.95
N LYS A 184 -8.35 16.02 12.21
CA LYS A 184 -6.98 15.64 12.61
C LYS A 184 -6.52 14.40 11.86
N ILE A 185 -7.37 13.36 11.80
CA ILE A 185 -7.08 12.14 11.06
C ILE A 185 -6.88 12.43 9.57
N ALA A 186 -7.73 13.29 8.99
CA ALA A 186 -7.57 13.75 7.61
C ALA A 186 -6.27 14.52 7.40
N GLY A 187 -5.86 15.35 8.36
CA GLY A 187 -4.59 16.09 8.33
C GLY A 187 -3.37 15.17 8.28
N GLU A 188 -3.34 14.11 9.11
CA GLU A 188 -2.27 13.11 9.08
C GLU A 188 -2.23 12.36 7.75
N LYS A 189 -3.40 11.95 7.22
CA LYS A 189 -3.47 11.25 5.93
C LYS A 189 -3.17 12.16 4.75
N ALA A 190 -3.55 13.43 4.80
CA ALA A 190 -3.20 14.44 3.80
C ALA A 190 -1.67 14.68 3.69
N GLY A 191 -0.89 14.22 4.66
CA GLY A 191 0.57 14.25 4.62
C GLY A 191 1.21 13.48 3.47
N ILE A 192 0.48 12.58 2.80
CA ILE A 192 0.98 11.91 1.59
C ILE A 192 0.84 12.75 0.32
N ILE A 193 0.06 13.84 0.35
CA ILE A 193 -0.14 14.73 -0.80
C ILE A 193 1.17 15.48 -1.07
N LYS A 194 1.73 15.30 -2.26
CA LYS A 194 3.03 15.85 -2.66
C LYS A 194 2.88 17.03 -3.63
N SER A 195 3.90 17.88 -3.67
CA SER A 195 3.92 19.05 -4.55
C SER A 195 3.78 18.65 -6.02
N GLY A 196 2.76 19.21 -6.68
CA GLY A 196 2.52 18.99 -8.12
C GLY A 196 1.98 17.61 -8.50
N ILE A 197 1.86 16.68 -7.54
CA ILE A 197 1.38 15.31 -7.80
C ILE A 197 -0.14 15.25 -7.62
N PRO A 198 -0.89 14.70 -8.60
CA PRO A 198 -2.33 14.57 -8.48
C PRO A 198 -2.71 13.67 -7.30
N VAL A 199 -3.83 14.02 -6.64
CA VAL A 199 -4.41 13.21 -5.57
C VAL A 199 -5.89 12.97 -5.83
N VAL A 200 -6.32 11.71 -5.71
CA VAL A 200 -7.71 11.31 -5.74
C VAL A 200 -8.19 11.02 -4.32
N ILE A 201 -9.25 11.69 -3.90
CA ILE A 201 -9.94 11.46 -2.64
C ILE A 201 -11.22 10.67 -2.92
N GLY A 202 -11.35 9.49 -2.31
CA GLY A 202 -12.48 8.58 -2.54
C GLY A 202 -13.77 9.10 -1.90
N GLU A 203 -13.78 9.15 -0.57
CA GLU A 203 -14.94 9.62 0.19
C GLU A 203 -14.56 10.80 1.08
N THR A 204 -15.48 11.75 1.20
CA THR A 204 -15.31 12.91 2.07
C THR A 204 -16.51 13.11 2.99
N THR A 205 -16.29 13.90 4.04
CA THR A 205 -17.33 14.47 4.89
C THR A 205 -17.17 15.99 4.89
N PRO A 206 -18.18 16.75 5.37
CA PRO A 206 -18.03 18.21 5.52
C PRO A 206 -16.79 18.64 6.30
N GLU A 207 -16.33 17.80 7.25
CA GLU A 207 -15.16 18.06 8.10
C GLU A 207 -13.84 17.75 7.36
N THR A 208 -13.79 16.70 6.55
CA THR A 208 -12.54 16.21 5.94
C THR A 208 -12.21 16.87 4.60
N LYS A 209 -13.21 17.18 3.79
CA LYS A 209 -13.03 17.78 2.47
C LYS A 209 -12.23 19.10 2.48
N PRO A 210 -12.50 20.05 3.38
CA PRO A 210 -11.72 21.29 3.48
C PRO A 210 -10.25 21.05 3.81
N VAL A 211 -9.94 20.00 4.62
CA VAL A 211 -8.57 19.65 5.00
C VAL A 211 -7.76 19.23 3.76
N PHE A 212 -8.31 18.33 2.94
CA PHE A 212 -7.66 17.88 1.71
C PHE A 212 -7.51 19.02 0.69
N ALA A 213 -8.58 19.81 0.48
CA ALA A 213 -8.55 20.95 -0.44
C ALA A 213 -7.50 21.99 -0.02
N LYS A 214 -7.39 22.28 1.29
CA LYS A 214 -6.37 23.18 1.85
C LYS A 214 -4.96 22.63 1.57
N LYS A 215 -4.70 21.37 1.94
CA LYS A 215 -3.39 20.74 1.75
C LYS A 215 -2.97 20.72 0.28
N ALA A 216 -3.87 20.31 -0.62
CA ALA A 216 -3.60 20.27 -2.05
C ALA A 216 -3.22 21.66 -2.59
N ARG A 217 -3.95 22.71 -2.18
CA ARG A 217 -3.65 24.10 -2.54
C ARG A 217 -2.28 24.56 -2.02
N GLU A 218 -1.95 24.23 -0.77
CA GLU A 218 -0.66 24.60 -0.15
C GLU A 218 0.53 24.03 -0.90
N VAL A 219 0.41 22.82 -1.45
CA VAL A 219 1.50 22.12 -2.17
C VAL A 219 1.35 22.18 -3.68
N GLY A 220 0.31 22.86 -4.21
CA GLY A 220 0.06 22.95 -5.65
C GLY A 220 -0.30 21.62 -6.30
N ALA A 221 -0.92 20.68 -5.57
CA ALA A 221 -1.34 19.38 -6.07
C ALA A 221 -2.70 19.48 -6.76
N PRO A 222 -2.89 18.92 -7.97
CA PRO A 222 -4.21 18.68 -8.53
C PRO A 222 -5.01 17.74 -7.62
N ILE A 223 -6.25 18.11 -7.28
CA ILE A 223 -7.09 17.28 -6.41
C ILE A 223 -8.40 16.94 -7.11
N LEU A 224 -8.80 15.67 -7.03
CA LEU A 224 -10.05 15.15 -7.55
C LEU A 224 -10.81 14.47 -6.40
N PHE A 225 -12.12 14.71 -6.36
CA PHE A 225 -13.02 14.06 -5.41
C PHE A 225 -13.87 13.04 -6.18
N ALA A 226 -13.67 11.76 -5.90
CA ALA A 226 -14.33 10.70 -6.64
C ALA A 226 -15.86 10.71 -6.50
N GLU A 227 -16.38 11.26 -5.40
CA GLU A 227 -17.83 11.42 -5.20
C GLU A 227 -18.45 12.46 -6.13
N GLU A 228 -17.67 13.36 -6.72
CA GLU A 228 -18.11 14.39 -7.66
C GLU A 228 -17.96 13.95 -9.13
N ASP A 229 -17.31 12.81 -9.38
CA ASP A 229 -17.16 12.26 -10.72
C ASP A 229 -18.39 11.40 -11.06
N GLU A 230 -19.29 11.97 -11.88
CA GLU A 230 -20.52 11.30 -12.32
C GLU A 230 -20.35 10.46 -13.59
N LYS A 231 -19.12 10.35 -14.13
CA LYS A 231 -18.86 9.63 -15.36
C LYS A 231 -19.01 8.12 -15.16
N ASP A 232 -19.73 7.49 -16.05
CA ASP A 232 -19.80 6.04 -16.21
C ASP A 232 -19.00 5.62 -17.46
N ASP A 233 -17.69 5.74 -17.37
CA ASP A 233 -16.77 5.40 -18.47
C ASP A 233 -16.66 3.89 -18.70
N TYR A 234 -17.20 3.07 -17.77
CA TYR A 234 -17.12 1.60 -17.81
C TYR A 234 -18.46 0.92 -17.53
N PRO A 235 -19.48 1.13 -18.38
CA PRO A 235 -20.80 0.50 -18.18
C PRO A 235 -20.68 -1.02 -18.14
N GLY A 236 -21.36 -1.66 -17.19
CA GLY A 236 -21.30 -3.11 -17.01
C GLY A 236 -19.97 -3.65 -16.49
N LEU A 237 -19.16 -2.84 -15.81
CA LEU A 237 -17.90 -3.27 -15.19
C LEU A 237 -18.14 -4.40 -14.20
N GLU A 238 -17.49 -5.53 -14.43
CA GLU A 238 -17.48 -6.65 -13.50
C GLU A 238 -16.36 -6.45 -12.46
N CYS A 239 -16.74 -6.48 -11.18
CA CYS A 239 -15.80 -6.38 -10.08
C CYS A 239 -15.79 -7.69 -9.29
N GLU A 240 -14.62 -8.31 -9.13
CA GLU A 240 -14.47 -9.53 -8.33
C GLU A 240 -14.71 -9.26 -6.84
N LEU A 241 -14.20 -8.15 -6.33
CA LEU A 241 -14.38 -7.77 -4.93
C LEU A 241 -15.81 -7.28 -4.69
N LYS A 242 -16.54 -8.01 -3.84
CA LYS A 242 -17.95 -7.74 -3.55
C LYS A 242 -18.12 -7.00 -2.22
N GLY A 243 -19.27 -6.33 -2.08
CA GLY A 243 -19.68 -5.59 -0.89
C GLY A 243 -20.00 -4.13 -1.18
N LEU A 244 -20.88 -3.53 -0.40
CA LEU A 244 -21.38 -2.17 -0.62
C LEU A 244 -20.25 -1.12 -0.60
N TYR A 245 -19.23 -1.31 0.24
CA TYR A 245 -18.07 -0.42 0.32
C TYR A 245 -17.18 -0.51 -0.92
N GLN A 246 -17.23 -1.61 -1.67
CA GLN A 246 -16.42 -1.76 -2.88
C GLN A 246 -16.90 -0.86 -4.03
N THR A 247 -18.18 -0.50 -4.06
CA THR A 247 -18.69 0.49 -5.03
C THR A 247 -17.97 1.84 -4.91
N LYS A 248 -17.66 2.26 -3.68
CA LYS A 248 -16.92 3.49 -3.42
C LYS A 248 -15.44 3.36 -3.78
N ASN A 249 -14.82 2.22 -3.44
CA ASN A 249 -13.45 1.92 -3.87
C ASN A 249 -13.34 1.88 -5.39
N THR A 250 -14.29 1.25 -6.08
CA THR A 250 -14.34 1.20 -7.55
C THR A 250 -14.41 2.62 -8.14
N ARG A 251 -15.32 3.47 -7.65
CA ARG A 251 -15.39 4.88 -8.09
C ARG A 251 -14.08 5.60 -7.90
N THR A 252 -13.43 5.45 -6.72
CA THR A 252 -12.12 6.03 -6.44
C THR A 252 -11.08 5.63 -7.48
N LEU A 253 -11.03 4.34 -7.84
CA LEU A 253 -10.08 3.85 -8.83
C LEU A 253 -10.43 4.31 -10.26
N LEU A 254 -11.71 4.33 -10.63
CA LEU A 254 -12.12 4.83 -11.94
C LEU A 254 -11.76 6.31 -12.12
N THR A 255 -11.87 7.12 -11.06
CA THR A 255 -11.37 8.52 -11.07
C THR A 255 -9.84 8.59 -11.15
N ALA A 256 -9.12 7.60 -10.64
CA ALA A 256 -7.66 7.53 -10.69
C ALA A 256 -7.11 7.12 -12.07
N ILE A 257 -7.83 6.29 -12.84
CA ILE A 257 -7.36 5.79 -14.14
C ILE A 257 -7.02 6.91 -15.13
N PRO A 258 -7.85 7.95 -15.34
CA PRO A 258 -7.49 9.07 -16.24
C PRO A 258 -6.21 9.79 -15.79
N GLU A 259 -5.98 9.97 -14.50
CA GLU A 259 -4.78 10.63 -13.99
C GLU A 259 -3.52 9.78 -14.23
N LEU A 260 -3.60 8.46 -14.07
CA LEU A 260 -2.51 7.55 -14.43
C LEU A 260 -2.21 7.57 -15.93
N ARG A 261 -3.25 7.62 -16.79
CA ARG A 261 -3.04 7.78 -18.23
C ARG A 261 -2.33 9.09 -18.58
N LYS A 262 -2.66 10.20 -17.89
CA LYS A 262 -1.96 11.49 -18.03
C LYS A 262 -0.50 11.40 -17.56
N ALA A 263 -0.23 10.60 -16.54
CA ALA A 263 1.13 10.33 -16.07
C ALA A 263 1.94 9.39 -16.99
N GLY A 264 1.35 8.90 -18.09
CA GLY A 264 2.02 8.09 -19.10
C GLY A 264 1.76 6.58 -19.03
N TYR A 265 0.90 6.13 -18.13
CA TYR A 265 0.53 4.71 -18.06
C TYR A 265 -0.40 4.30 -19.19
N ASN A 266 -0.04 3.23 -19.91
CA ASN A 266 -0.85 2.69 -21.00
C ASN A 266 -1.92 1.72 -20.47
N LEU A 267 -2.99 2.26 -19.90
CA LEU A 267 -4.10 1.49 -19.32
C LEU A 267 -5.24 1.39 -20.35
N SER A 268 -5.28 0.32 -21.13
CA SER A 268 -6.39 0.06 -22.06
C SER A 268 -7.70 -0.19 -21.29
N GLU A 269 -8.84 -0.02 -21.96
CA GLU A 269 -10.14 -0.39 -21.38
C GLU A 269 -10.17 -1.87 -21.00
N GLN A 270 -9.61 -2.74 -21.84
CA GLN A 270 -9.53 -4.17 -21.56
C GLN A 270 -8.69 -4.46 -20.30
N ALA A 271 -7.54 -3.83 -20.13
CA ALA A 271 -6.70 -4.01 -18.94
C ALA A 271 -7.44 -3.57 -17.66
N VAL A 272 -8.17 -2.45 -17.73
CA VAL A 272 -8.98 -1.98 -16.58
C VAL A 272 -10.07 -3.00 -16.26
N ARG A 273 -10.86 -3.44 -17.23
CA ARG A 273 -11.95 -4.40 -17.02
C ARG A 273 -11.41 -5.74 -16.48
N SER A 274 -10.35 -6.27 -17.09
CA SER A 274 -9.73 -7.53 -16.65
C SER A 274 -9.15 -7.43 -15.24
N GLY A 275 -8.45 -6.34 -14.94
CA GLY A 275 -7.90 -6.09 -13.61
C GLY A 275 -8.96 -6.04 -12.51
N PHE A 276 -10.12 -5.42 -12.75
CA PHE A 276 -11.24 -5.45 -11.80
C PHE A 276 -11.87 -6.83 -11.64
N ALA A 277 -11.91 -7.64 -12.72
CA ALA A 277 -12.54 -8.97 -12.73
C ALA A 277 -11.66 -10.08 -12.09
N HIS A 278 -10.34 -9.91 -12.01
CA HIS A 278 -9.39 -10.96 -11.60
C HIS A 278 -8.41 -10.53 -10.51
N VAL A 279 -8.86 -9.70 -9.56
CA VAL A 279 -8.00 -9.13 -8.51
C VAL A 279 -7.31 -10.20 -7.68
N CYS A 280 -8.06 -11.20 -7.20
CA CYS A 280 -7.54 -12.23 -6.30
C CYS A 280 -6.56 -13.16 -7.04
N GLU A 281 -6.86 -13.53 -8.27
CA GLU A 281 -6.00 -14.36 -9.10
C GLU A 281 -4.67 -13.67 -9.40
N LEU A 282 -4.73 -12.41 -9.87
CA LEU A 282 -3.55 -11.65 -10.29
C LEU A 282 -2.67 -11.20 -9.13
N THR A 283 -3.25 -10.95 -7.96
CA THR A 283 -2.50 -10.34 -6.85
C THR A 283 -2.37 -11.22 -5.61
N GLY A 284 -3.04 -12.36 -5.58
CA GLY A 284 -3.05 -13.24 -4.42
C GLY A 284 -3.74 -12.61 -3.20
N LEU A 285 -4.69 -11.69 -3.41
CA LEU A 285 -5.48 -11.11 -2.32
C LEU A 285 -6.27 -12.20 -1.62
N MET A 286 -6.07 -12.32 -0.31
CA MET A 286 -6.87 -13.18 0.55
C MET A 286 -7.90 -12.34 1.31
N GLY A 287 -9.16 -12.69 1.21
CA GLY A 287 -10.26 -12.02 1.89
C GLY A 287 -10.62 -12.71 3.22
N ARG A 288 -11.18 -11.94 4.17
CA ARG A 288 -11.67 -12.47 5.45
C ARG A 288 -12.80 -13.48 5.30
N TRP A 289 -13.49 -13.48 4.16
CA TRP A 289 -14.62 -14.35 3.81
C TRP A 289 -14.33 -15.16 2.55
N GLN A 290 -13.07 -15.46 2.31
CA GLN A 290 -12.67 -16.26 1.15
C GLN A 290 -13.07 -17.71 1.38
N LYS A 291 -13.76 -18.29 0.39
CA LYS A 291 -14.05 -19.71 0.36
C LYS A 291 -12.77 -20.48 0.05
N LEU A 292 -12.30 -21.30 0.97
CA LEU A 292 -11.06 -22.05 0.82
C LEU A 292 -11.27 -23.39 0.10
N GLN A 293 -12.47 -23.98 0.23
CA GLN A 293 -12.86 -25.21 -0.45
C GLN A 293 -14.38 -25.34 -0.53
N ASP A 294 -14.86 -26.20 -1.43
CA ASP A 294 -16.29 -26.38 -1.67
C ASP A 294 -16.97 -27.34 -0.68
N ALA A 295 -16.24 -28.35 -0.21
CA ALA A 295 -16.75 -29.32 0.75
C ALA A 295 -15.62 -29.99 1.57
N PRO A 296 -15.68 -29.99 2.92
CA PRO A 296 -16.57 -29.16 3.72
C PRO A 296 -16.27 -27.69 3.53
N THR A 297 -17.29 -26.83 3.67
CA THR A 297 -17.09 -25.36 3.60
C THR A 297 -16.31 -24.88 4.82
N LEU A 298 -15.21 -24.20 4.62
CA LEU A 298 -14.37 -23.56 5.63
C LEU A 298 -14.40 -22.04 5.50
#